data_cfcf9efa2e07ff15987666edcbc8f6a2
#
_entry.id   cfcf9efa2e07ff15987666edcbc8f6a2
#
_cell.length_a   1.000
_cell.length_b   1.000
_cell.length_c   1.000
_cell.angle_alpha   90.00
_cell.angle_beta   90.00
_cell.angle_gamma   90.00
#
_symmetry.space_group_name_H-M   'P 1'
#
loop_
_entity.id
_entity.type
_entity.pdbx_description
1 polymer ?
#
loop_
_entity_poly.entity_id
_entity_poly.type
_entity_poly.pdbx_seq_one_letter_code
_entity_poly.pdbx_strand_id
1 'polypeptide(L)'
;RLLASRMTMSTASATLTGLGGLWGGLLVAGWIFSSSDMWCPAMIGVAALVALVVVVVSLIVAYLHPRPGLEPIAEVAKRSESDSLEFKSSARWNMRAGKRDEAMETVIAKTVAAFMNSGGGTLLIGVDDDGRLIGLGPDYATLKTPDADRFELWIRDLWGQRLGANAAALPLLDFAEASDPQEGY
;
A
#
# COMPACT_ATOMS: atom_id res chain seq x y z
N ARG A 1 7.90 11.16 14.44
CA ARG A 1 7.16 10.17 13.66
C ARG A 1 7.90 9.89 12.37
N LEU A 2 7.75 8.69 11.87
CA LEU A 2 8.33 8.17 10.63
C LEU A 2 7.18 7.80 9.70
N LEU A 3 7.40 7.85 8.39
CA LEU A 3 6.41 7.45 7.38
C LEU A 3 6.95 6.25 6.61
N ALA A 4 6.15 5.20 6.51
CA ALA A 4 6.33 4.13 5.53
C ALA A 4 5.22 4.21 4.47
N SER A 5 5.61 4.32 3.21
CA SER A 5 4.71 4.18 2.07
C SER A 5 4.92 2.80 1.45
N ARG A 6 3.89 1.98 1.46
CA ARG A 6 3.93 0.61 0.92
C ARG A 6 2.94 0.46 -0.22
N MET A 7 3.35 -0.24 -1.24
CA MET A 7 2.51 -0.60 -2.38
C MET A 7 2.31 -2.10 -2.43
N THR A 8 1.05 -2.52 -2.41
CA THR A 8 0.67 -3.92 -2.55
C THR A 8 -0.21 -4.11 -3.78
N MET A 9 0.13 -5.06 -4.63
CA MET A 9 -0.61 -5.42 -5.85
C MET A 9 -1.85 -6.27 -5.53
N SER A 10 -2.76 -5.81 -4.65
CA SER A 10 -3.86 -6.66 -4.14
C SER A 10 -5.21 -6.56 -4.87
N THR A 11 -5.42 -5.56 -5.73
CA THR A 11 -6.71 -5.36 -6.41
C THR A 11 -6.95 -6.34 -7.56
N ALA A 12 -5.90 -6.77 -8.27
CA ALA A 12 -6.02 -7.73 -9.35
C ALA A 12 -6.43 -9.14 -8.88
N SER A 13 -6.02 -9.55 -7.68
CA SER A 13 -6.37 -10.87 -7.13
C SER A 13 -7.84 -10.98 -6.75
N ALA A 14 -8.46 -9.92 -6.22
CA ALA A 14 -9.86 -9.93 -5.82
C ALA A 14 -10.81 -10.00 -7.03
N THR A 15 -10.49 -9.30 -8.12
CA THR A 15 -11.28 -9.36 -9.37
C THR A 15 -11.15 -10.70 -10.08
N LEU A 16 -9.95 -11.30 -10.10
CA LEU A 16 -9.73 -12.63 -10.67
C LEU A 16 -10.46 -13.72 -9.89
N THR A 17 -10.52 -13.62 -8.56
CA THR A 17 -11.25 -14.58 -7.72
C THR A 17 -12.76 -14.49 -7.97
N GLY A 18 -13.32 -13.30 -8.10
CA GLY A 18 -14.75 -13.11 -8.39
C GLY A 18 -15.14 -13.64 -9.76
N LEU A 19 -14.37 -13.37 -10.80
CA LEU A 19 -14.59 -13.88 -12.15
C LEU A 19 -14.41 -15.41 -12.22
N GLY A 20 -13.37 -15.95 -11.57
CA GLY A 20 -13.11 -17.38 -11.49
C GLY A 20 -14.25 -18.14 -10.80
N GLY A 21 -14.84 -17.57 -9.74
CA GLY A 21 -15.99 -18.14 -9.05
C GLY A 21 -17.25 -18.22 -9.91
N LEU A 22 -17.53 -17.21 -10.72
CA LEU A 22 -18.65 -17.19 -11.66
C LEU A 22 -18.49 -18.26 -12.76
N TRP A 23 -17.32 -18.32 -13.39
CA TRP A 23 -17.03 -19.32 -14.43
C TRP A 23 -17.03 -20.75 -13.87
N GLY A 24 -16.41 -20.96 -12.70
CA GLY A 24 -16.41 -22.26 -12.02
C GLY A 24 -17.82 -22.72 -11.67
N GLY A 25 -18.66 -21.80 -11.19
CA GLY A 25 -20.07 -22.08 -10.87
C GLY A 25 -20.89 -22.51 -12.08
N LEU A 26 -20.69 -21.86 -13.24
CA LEU A 26 -21.35 -22.24 -14.49
C LEU A 26 -20.91 -23.62 -15.01
N LEU A 27 -19.61 -23.95 -14.88
CA LEU A 27 -19.09 -25.27 -15.27
C LEU A 27 -19.66 -26.38 -14.39
N VAL A 28 -19.70 -26.18 -13.08
CA VAL A 28 -20.27 -27.14 -12.11
C VAL A 28 -21.78 -27.33 -12.38
N ALA A 29 -22.52 -26.25 -12.58
CA ALA A 29 -23.94 -26.32 -12.90
C ALA A 29 -24.19 -27.06 -14.23
N GLY A 30 -23.40 -26.77 -15.28
CA GLY A 30 -23.48 -27.45 -16.57
C GLY A 30 -23.21 -28.96 -16.45
N TRP A 31 -22.27 -29.37 -15.61
CA TRP A 31 -21.97 -30.78 -15.37
C TRP A 31 -23.09 -31.51 -14.59
N ILE A 32 -23.70 -30.84 -13.59
CA ILE A 32 -24.78 -31.44 -12.76
C ILE A 32 -26.08 -31.61 -13.58
N PHE A 33 -26.44 -30.60 -14.37
CA PHE A 33 -27.73 -30.55 -15.03
C PHE A 33 -27.72 -31.19 -16.44
N SER A 34 -26.55 -31.40 -17.04
CA SER A 34 -26.38 -31.99 -18.41
C SER A 34 -27.40 -31.47 -19.44
N SER A 35 -27.90 -30.26 -19.23
CA SER A 35 -29.02 -29.66 -19.96
C SER A 35 -28.47 -28.71 -21.02
N SER A 36 -29.09 -28.76 -22.22
CA SER A 36 -28.82 -27.82 -23.30
C SER A 36 -29.33 -26.39 -23.03
N ASP A 37 -30.10 -26.22 -21.97
CA ASP A 37 -30.76 -24.95 -21.65
C ASP A 37 -29.98 -24.20 -20.55
N MET A 38 -28.99 -23.39 -20.97
CA MET A 38 -28.11 -22.64 -20.07
C MET A 38 -28.84 -21.59 -19.21
N TRP A 39 -30.12 -21.33 -19.47
CA TRP A 39 -30.92 -20.35 -18.75
C TRP A 39 -31.97 -20.99 -17.84
N CYS A 40 -31.86 -22.28 -17.55
CA CYS A 40 -32.72 -22.94 -16.55
C CYS A 40 -32.54 -22.28 -15.18
N PRO A 41 -33.62 -21.89 -14.47
CA PRO A 41 -33.55 -21.27 -13.15
C PRO A 41 -32.73 -22.07 -12.12
N ALA A 42 -32.77 -23.40 -12.22
CA ALA A 42 -31.98 -24.29 -11.35
C ALA A 42 -30.45 -24.13 -11.58
N MET A 43 -30.03 -24.00 -12.85
CA MET A 43 -28.61 -23.77 -13.16
C MET A 43 -28.12 -22.41 -12.66
N ILE A 44 -28.93 -21.37 -12.82
CA ILE A 44 -28.64 -20.03 -12.32
C ILE A 44 -28.53 -20.07 -10.78
N GLY A 45 -29.44 -20.78 -10.11
CA GLY A 45 -29.42 -20.95 -8.65
C GLY A 45 -28.15 -21.64 -8.14
N VAL A 46 -27.72 -22.72 -8.79
CA VAL A 46 -26.48 -23.44 -8.44
C VAL A 46 -25.25 -22.58 -8.71
N ALA A 47 -25.19 -21.90 -9.85
CA ALA A 47 -24.07 -21.01 -10.16
C ALA A 47 -23.95 -19.84 -9.15
N ALA A 48 -25.07 -19.24 -8.76
CA ALA A 48 -25.11 -18.19 -7.75
C ALA A 48 -24.68 -18.71 -6.36
N LEU A 49 -25.11 -19.93 -5.99
CA LEU A 49 -24.69 -20.55 -4.72
C LEU A 49 -23.18 -20.80 -4.68
N VAL A 50 -22.61 -21.34 -5.75
CA VAL A 50 -21.16 -21.60 -5.84
C VAL A 50 -20.39 -20.29 -5.79
N ALA A 51 -20.83 -19.26 -6.51
CA ALA A 51 -20.22 -17.94 -6.47
C ALA A 51 -20.26 -17.34 -5.04
N LEU A 52 -21.39 -17.46 -4.35
CA LEU A 52 -21.54 -17.01 -2.96
C LEU A 52 -20.56 -17.75 -2.03
N VAL A 53 -20.47 -19.07 -2.15
CA VAL A 53 -19.54 -19.89 -1.34
C VAL A 53 -18.09 -19.46 -1.59
N VAL A 54 -17.68 -19.22 -2.84
CA VAL A 54 -16.33 -18.76 -3.18
C VAL A 54 -16.05 -17.39 -2.55
N VAL A 55 -17.01 -16.47 -2.61
CA VAL A 55 -16.87 -15.14 -1.99
C VAL A 55 -16.75 -15.26 -0.47
N VAL A 56 -17.61 -16.04 0.17
CA VAL A 56 -17.58 -16.25 1.64
C VAL A 56 -16.26 -16.90 2.06
N VAL A 57 -15.81 -17.95 1.37
CA VAL A 57 -14.51 -18.59 1.64
C VAL A 57 -13.36 -17.59 1.47
N SER A 58 -13.37 -16.77 0.41
CA SER A 58 -12.35 -15.75 0.18
C SER A 58 -12.32 -14.71 1.31
N LEU A 59 -13.49 -14.29 1.81
CA LEU A 59 -13.59 -13.37 2.95
C LEU A 59 -13.10 -14.01 4.24
N ILE A 60 -13.43 -15.29 4.49
CA ILE A 60 -12.94 -16.05 5.66
C ILE A 60 -11.42 -16.19 5.58
N VAL A 61 -10.88 -16.56 4.41
CA VAL A 61 -9.43 -16.67 4.21
C VAL A 61 -8.75 -15.30 4.44
N ALA A 62 -9.30 -14.22 3.92
CA ALA A 62 -8.79 -12.87 4.15
C ALA A 62 -8.87 -12.45 5.64
N TYR A 63 -9.88 -12.90 6.35
CA TYR A 63 -10.05 -12.64 7.79
C TYR A 63 -9.08 -13.48 8.65
N LEU A 64 -8.92 -14.77 8.32
CA LEU A 64 -8.04 -15.70 9.05
C LEU A 64 -6.55 -15.51 8.71
N HIS A 65 -6.23 -14.91 7.55
CA HIS A 65 -4.89 -14.48 7.20
C HIS A 65 -4.83 -12.95 7.35
N PRO A 66 -4.74 -12.45 8.60
CA PRO A 66 -4.54 -11.02 8.80
C PRO A 66 -3.33 -10.62 7.96
N ARG A 67 -3.44 -9.50 7.28
CA ARG A 67 -2.30 -8.92 6.56
C ARG A 67 -1.13 -8.96 7.53
N PRO A 68 0.04 -9.52 7.14
CA PRO A 68 1.20 -9.50 8.03
C PRO A 68 1.30 -8.11 8.60
N GLY A 69 1.24 -8.01 9.94
CA GLY A 69 1.29 -6.72 10.64
C GLY A 69 2.44 -5.94 10.03
N LEU A 70 2.23 -4.66 9.76
CA LEU A 70 3.26 -3.84 9.16
C LEU A 70 4.51 -4.01 10.02
N GLU A 71 5.57 -4.56 9.44
CA GLU A 71 6.83 -4.74 10.15
C GLU A 71 7.25 -3.38 10.72
N PRO A 72 7.65 -3.29 11.98
CA PRO A 72 8.00 -2.04 12.61
C PRO A 72 9.02 -1.29 11.75
N ILE A 73 8.79 0.02 11.53
CA ILE A 73 9.68 0.84 10.68
C ILE A 73 11.12 0.74 11.15
N ALA A 74 11.36 0.68 12.47
CA ALA A 74 12.67 0.53 13.06
C ALA A 74 13.39 -0.77 12.65
N GLU A 75 12.66 -1.87 12.43
CA GLU A 75 13.26 -3.12 11.95
C GLU A 75 13.54 -3.06 10.45
N VAL A 76 12.67 -2.42 9.68
CA VAL A 76 12.89 -2.21 8.24
C VAL A 76 14.09 -1.29 8.00
N ALA A 77 14.28 -0.26 8.82
CA ALA A 77 15.40 0.69 8.74
C ALA A 77 16.77 0.05 9.03
N LYS A 78 16.82 -1.13 9.68
CA LYS A 78 18.07 -1.88 9.88
C LYS A 78 18.56 -2.60 8.62
N ARG A 79 17.73 -2.68 7.59
CA ARG A 79 18.08 -3.30 6.30
C ARG A 79 18.85 -2.32 5.44
N SER A 80 19.55 -2.83 4.44
CA SER A 80 20.13 -2.00 3.38
C SER A 80 19.07 -1.64 2.35
N GLU A 81 19.21 -0.47 1.73
CA GLU A 81 18.42 -0.09 0.56
C GLU A 81 18.54 -1.13 -0.56
N SER A 82 17.49 -1.25 -1.36
CA SER A 82 17.39 -2.23 -2.45
C SER A 82 16.45 -1.68 -3.55
N ASP A 83 16.21 -2.47 -4.59
CA ASP A 83 15.24 -2.17 -5.65
C ASP A 83 13.78 -2.06 -5.16
N SER A 84 13.50 -2.52 -3.93
CA SER A 84 12.18 -2.47 -3.29
C SER A 84 12.15 -1.78 -1.93
N LEU A 85 13.27 -1.21 -1.48
CA LEU A 85 13.39 -0.49 -0.21
C LEU A 85 14.27 0.75 -0.40
N GLU A 86 13.72 1.92 -0.12
CA GLU A 86 14.42 3.21 -0.25
C GLU A 86 14.24 4.04 1.01
N PHE A 87 15.29 4.75 1.43
CA PHE A 87 15.31 5.66 2.58
C PHE A 87 15.42 7.10 2.11
N LYS A 88 14.72 7.99 2.79
CA LYS A 88 14.84 9.43 2.58
C LYS A 88 14.78 10.14 3.92
N SER A 89 15.79 10.94 4.19
CA SER A 89 15.89 11.73 5.43
C SER A 89 14.73 12.71 5.58
N SER A 90 14.14 13.17 4.48
CA SER A 90 13.05 14.13 4.45
C SER A 90 12.29 14.04 3.13
N ALA A 91 11.03 14.42 3.12
CA ALA A 91 10.22 14.50 1.91
C ALA A 91 10.35 15.85 1.20
N ARG A 92 10.58 16.93 1.92
CA ARG A 92 10.55 18.30 1.38
C ARG A 92 11.55 19.28 2.00
N TRP A 93 12.26 18.89 3.05
CA TRP A 93 13.23 19.72 3.72
C TRP A 93 14.65 19.34 3.32
N ASN A 94 15.37 20.27 2.71
CA ASN A 94 16.76 20.08 2.38
C ASN A 94 17.63 20.32 3.63
N MET A 95 18.11 19.23 4.23
CA MET A 95 18.90 19.27 5.47
C MET A 95 20.18 20.10 5.33
N ARG A 96 20.79 20.12 4.14
CA ARG A 96 22.04 20.90 3.89
C ARG A 96 21.76 22.38 3.70
N ALA A 97 20.67 22.71 3.01
CA ALA A 97 20.31 24.10 2.70
C ALA A 97 19.47 24.74 3.82
N GLY A 98 18.95 23.95 4.78
CA GLY A 98 18.12 24.43 5.88
C GLY A 98 16.79 25.05 5.41
N LYS A 99 16.22 24.58 4.30
CA LYS A 99 14.99 25.13 3.72
C LYS A 99 14.18 24.07 2.96
N ARG A 100 12.91 24.39 2.71
CA ARG A 100 12.07 23.61 1.80
C ARG A 100 12.68 23.61 0.38
N ASP A 101 12.63 22.44 -0.26
CA ASP A 101 13.18 22.21 -1.59
C ASP A 101 12.26 21.32 -2.42
N GLU A 102 11.71 21.88 -3.50
CA GLU A 102 10.80 21.16 -4.41
C GLU A 102 11.49 20.03 -5.19
N ALA A 103 12.81 20.07 -5.30
CA ALA A 103 13.57 18.98 -5.90
C ALA A 103 13.43 17.70 -5.08
N MET A 104 13.40 17.80 -3.75
CA MET A 104 13.16 16.64 -2.86
C MET A 104 11.76 16.09 -3.03
N GLU A 105 10.75 16.95 -3.11
CA GLU A 105 9.37 16.55 -3.38
C GLU A 105 9.27 15.76 -4.71
N THR A 106 10.04 16.19 -5.71
CA THR A 106 10.11 15.49 -7.00
C THR A 106 10.79 14.11 -6.88
N VAL A 107 11.82 13.98 -6.04
CA VAL A 107 12.49 12.69 -5.76
C VAL A 107 11.51 11.72 -5.12
N ILE A 108 10.75 12.15 -4.10
CA ILE A 108 9.72 11.33 -3.46
C ILE A 108 8.71 10.80 -4.48
N ALA A 109 8.17 11.67 -5.34
CA ALA A 109 7.22 11.26 -6.36
C ALA A 109 7.84 10.27 -7.39
N LYS A 110 9.09 10.47 -7.78
CA LYS A 110 9.81 9.55 -8.68
C LYS A 110 10.04 8.18 -8.06
N THR A 111 10.44 8.10 -6.78
CA THR A 111 10.60 6.83 -6.06
C THR A 111 9.29 6.06 -6.00
N VAL A 112 8.20 6.74 -5.65
CA VAL A 112 6.87 6.13 -5.63
C VAL A 112 6.48 5.62 -7.03
N ALA A 113 6.71 6.42 -8.09
CA ALA A 113 6.45 6.00 -9.47
C ALA A 113 7.31 4.78 -9.87
N ALA A 114 8.58 4.73 -9.44
CA ALA A 114 9.47 3.60 -9.73
C ALA A 114 8.94 2.31 -9.08
N PHE A 115 8.51 2.36 -7.81
CA PHE A 115 7.90 1.22 -7.13
C PHE A 115 6.58 0.78 -7.77
N MET A 116 5.77 1.72 -8.29
CA MET A 116 4.55 1.40 -9.03
C MET A 116 4.82 0.65 -10.35
N ASN A 117 5.93 0.95 -11.01
CA ASN A 117 6.32 0.35 -12.29
C ASN A 117 7.17 -0.93 -12.13
N SER A 118 7.53 -1.28 -10.90
CA SER A 118 8.22 -2.53 -10.55
C SER A 118 7.26 -3.48 -9.81
N GLY A 119 7.76 -4.36 -9.00
CA GLY A 119 6.96 -5.28 -8.16
C GLY A 119 6.36 -4.64 -6.90
N GLY A 120 6.41 -3.32 -6.75
CA GLY A 120 6.11 -2.60 -5.52
C GLY A 120 7.37 -2.28 -4.71
N GLY A 121 7.20 -1.65 -3.54
CA GLY A 121 8.31 -1.31 -2.66
C GLY A 121 7.89 -0.56 -1.42
N THR A 122 8.85 -0.28 -0.56
CA THR A 122 8.70 0.47 0.69
C THR A 122 9.62 1.70 0.65
N LEU A 123 9.03 2.87 0.81
CA LEU A 123 9.77 4.12 0.98
C LEU A 123 9.66 4.53 2.45
N LEU A 124 10.78 4.64 3.14
CA LEU A 124 10.87 5.21 4.47
C LEU A 124 11.25 6.68 4.38
N ILE A 125 10.50 7.55 5.04
CA ILE A 125 10.78 8.98 5.13
C ILE A 125 11.04 9.33 6.59
N GLY A 126 12.08 10.12 6.84
CA GLY A 126 12.60 10.39 8.17
C GLY A 126 13.67 9.39 8.61
N VAL A 127 14.29 8.69 7.64
CA VAL A 127 15.40 7.75 7.84
C VAL A 127 16.55 8.18 6.93
N ASP A 128 17.77 8.20 7.45
CA ASP A 128 18.95 8.51 6.65
C ASP A 128 19.50 7.26 5.91
N ASP A 129 20.50 7.49 5.07
CA ASP A 129 21.13 6.43 4.26
C ASP A 129 21.84 5.36 5.12
N ASP A 130 22.16 5.67 6.39
CA ASP A 130 22.72 4.72 7.37
C ASP A 130 21.64 3.97 8.16
N GLY A 131 20.35 4.20 7.88
CA GLY A 131 19.22 3.59 8.59
C GLY A 131 18.88 4.25 9.94
N ARG A 132 19.45 5.42 10.24
CA ARG A 132 19.15 6.14 11.49
C ARG A 132 17.81 6.83 11.38
N LEU A 133 17.05 6.76 12.45
CA LEU A 133 15.72 7.37 12.55
C LEU A 133 15.85 8.87 12.85
N ILE A 134 15.66 9.72 11.86
CA ILE A 134 15.73 11.19 11.98
C ILE A 134 14.37 11.77 12.37
N GLY A 135 13.28 11.18 11.86
CA GLY A 135 11.92 11.66 12.03
C GLY A 135 11.51 12.75 11.03
N LEU A 136 10.24 13.15 11.10
CA LEU A 136 9.61 14.10 10.17
C LEU A 136 9.52 15.53 10.74
N GLY A 137 10.22 15.84 11.82
CA GLY A 137 10.19 17.17 12.47
C GLY A 137 10.45 18.32 11.49
N PRO A 138 11.53 18.29 10.69
CA PRO A 138 11.82 19.31 9.71
C PRO A 138 10.75 19.46 8.62
N ASP A 139 10.16 18.36 8.18
CA ASP A 139 9.07 18.36 7.22
C ASP A 139 7.80 19.00 7.81
N TYR A 140 7.43 18.62 9.02
CA TYR A 140 6.29 19.19 9.73
C TYR A 140 6.42 20.69 9.95
N ALA A 141 7.63 21.19 10.27
CA ALA A 141 7.88 22.60 10.46
C ALA A 141 7.58 23.47 9.20
N THR A 142 7.49 22.84 8.02
CA THR A 142 7.12 23.54 6.78
C THR A 142 5.61 23.64 6.56
N LEU A 143 4.80 23.00 7.40
CA LEU A 143 3.34 22.97 7.31
C LEU A 143 2.73 24.05 8.20
N LYS A 144 1.53 24.53 7.85
CA LYS A 144 0.78 25.47 8.69
C LYS A 144 0.43 24.89 10.06
N THR A 145 0.08 23.60 10.08
CA THR A 145 -0.14 22.81 11.27
C THR A 145 0.84 21.64 11.21
N PRO A 146 1.84 21.59 12.13
CA PRO A 146 2.93 20.63 12.08
C PRO A 146 2.52 19.27 12.70
N ASP A 147 1.66 18.54 12.02
CA ASP A 147 1.15 17.24 12.45
C ASP A 147 1.17 16.18 11.33
N ALA A 148 0.91 14.93 11.70
CA ALA A 148 0.92 13.80 10.79
C ALA A 148 -0.23 13.87 9.78
N ASP A 149 -1.42 14.31 10.20
CA ASP A 149 -2.61 14.36 9.35
C ASP A 149 -2.41 15.38 8.22
N ARG A 150 -1.84 16.55 8.55
CA ARG A 150 -1.51 17.58 7.55
C ARG A 150 -0.39 17.13 6.62
N PHE A 151 0.57 16.37 7.14
CA PHE A 151 1.62 15.80 6.30
C PHE A 151 1.06 14.73 5.36
N GLU A 152 0.15 13.87 5.84
CA GLU A 152 -0.52 12.89 4.99
C GLU A 152 -1.31 13.56 3.86
N LEU A 153 -2.11 14.59 4.18
CA LEU A 153 -2.85 15.35 3.17
C LEU A 153 -1.92 15.95 2.13
N TRP A 154 -0.83 16.58 2.60
CA TRP A 154 0.14 17.19 1.70
C TRP A 154 0.80 16.17 0.77
N ILE A 155 1.24 15.01 1.28
CA ILE A 155 1.94 14.01 0.45
C ILE A 155 0.98 13.35 -0.55
N ARG A 156 -0.29 13.16 -0.17
CA ARG A 156 -1.33 12.68 -1.10
C ARG A 156 -1.63 13.69 -2.20
N ASP A 157 -1.68 14.99 -1.86
CA ASP A 157 -1.82 16.06 -2.85
C ASP A 157 -0.62 16.11 -3.80
N LEU A 158 0.59 15.99 -3.28
CA LEU A 158 1.82 15.89 -4.08
C LEU A 158 1.74 14.76 -5.10
N TRP A 159 1.36 13.56 -4.65
CA TRP A 159 1.21 12.41 -5.55
C TRP A 159 0.05 12.59 -6.54
N GLY A 160 -1.07 13.16 -6.11
CA GLY A 160 -2.19 13.49 -6.99
C GLY A 160 -1.80 14.43 -8.13
N GLN A 161 -1.00 15.45 -7.83
CA GLN A 161 -0.52 16.43 -8.81
C GLN A 161 0.57 15.85 -9.73
N ARG A 162 1.47 15.00 -9.22
CA ARG A 162 2.62 14.49 -9.96
C ARG A 162 2.35 13.18 -10.70
N LEU A 163 1.51 12.30 -10.14
CA LEU A 163 1.26 10.94 -10.63
C LEU A 163 -0.18 10.72 -11.11
N GLY A 164 -1.09 11.65 -10.77
CA GLY A 164 -2.51 11.54 -11.03
C GLY A 164 -3.29 10.89 -9.90
N ALA A 165 -4.59 11.18 -9.83
CA ALA A 165 -5.47 10.80 -8.71
C ALA A 165 -5.54 9.27 -8.47
N ASN A 166 -5.61 8.49 -9.55
CA ASN A 166 -5.68 7.02 -9.44
C ASN A 166 -4.38 6.43 -8.87
N ALA A 167 -3.23 6.94 -9.29
CA ALA A 167 -1.93 6.52 -8.80
C ALA A 167 -1.73 6.92 -7.33
N ALA A 168 -2.14 8.12 -6.94
CA ALA A 168 -2.04 8.63 -5.57
C ALA A 168 -2.85 7.81 -4.53
N ALA A 169 -3.85 7.06 -4.97
CA ALA A 169 -4.67 6.22 -4.10
C ALA A 169 -4.03 4.86 -3.77
N LEU A 170 -2.99 4.44 -4.50
CA LEU A 170 -2.39 3.12 -4.34
C LEU A 170 -1.44 3.00 -3.14
N PRO A 171 -0.58 4.01 -2.81
CA PRO A 171 0.34 3.90 -1.70
C PRO A 171 -0.38 3.85 -0.36
N LEU A 172 -0.05 2.84 0.45
CA LEU A 172 -0.44 2.79 1.86
C LEU A 172 0.53 3.66 2.66
N LEU A 173 0.02 4.51 3.51
CA LEU A 173 0.79 5.33 4.43
C LEU A 173 0.67 4.77 5.84
N ASP A 174 1.80 4.68 6.53
CA ASP A 174 1.88 4.27 7.92
C ASP A 174 2.83 5.20 8.66
N PHE A 175 2.41 5.68 9.83
CA PHE A 175 3.19 6.56 10.69
C PHE A 175 3.58 5.82 11.96
N ALA A 176 4.87 5.75 12.26
CA ALA A 176 5.37 5.22 13.52
C ALA A 176 6.01 6.33 14.35
N GLU A 177 6.00 6.17 15.66
CA GLU A 177 6.82 6.99 16.54
C GLU A 177 8.27 6.54 16.43
N ALA A 178 9.19 7.49 16.29
CA ALA A 178 10.61 7.22 16.39
C ALA A 178 10.96 7.06 17.86
N SER A 179 10.60 5.94 18.47
CA SER A 179 11.15 5.55 19.76
C SER A 179 12.51 4.93 19.50
N ASP A 180 13.56 5.61 19.94
CA ASP A 180 14.90 5.01 19.99
C ASP A 180 14.84 3.85 21.00
N PRO A 181 15.15 2.61 20.62
CA PRO A 181 15.19 1.48 21.55
C PRO A 181 16.23 1.65 22.67
N GLN A 182 17.06 2.69 22.63
CA GLN A 182 18.15 2.92 23.59
C GLN A 182 17.81 3.90 24.74
N GLU A 183 16.64 4.53 24.78
CA GLU A 183 16.22 5.36 25.92
C GLU A 183 15.53 4.57 27.04
N GLY A 184 15.77 3.28 27.16
CA GLY A 184 15.18 2.39 28.16
C GLY A 184 16.21 1.74 29.08
N TYR A 185 17.21 2.52 29.63
CA TYR A 185 18.01 2.11 30.80
C TYR A 185 18.33 3.32 31.68
#